data_82149c3ad52523c01a02c122ee3ca1ef
#
_entry.id   82149c3ad52523c01a02c122ee3ca1ef
#
_cell.length_a   1.000
_cell.length_b   1.000
_cell.length_c   1.000
_cell.angle_alpha   90.00
_cell.angle_beta   90.00
_cell.angle_gamma   90.00
#
_symmetry.space_group_name_H-M   'P 1'
#
loop_
_entity.id
_entity.type
_entity.pdbx_description
1 polymer ?
#
loop_
_entity_poly.entity_id
_entity_poly.type
_entity_poly.pdbx_seq_one_letter_code
_entity_poly.pdbx_strand_id
1 'polypeptide(L)'
;MQNTPINYIEFKTHDLEQTKAFYSTLFGWKFTDYGPTYTAFTKSGIEGGFELSKDPLSNGVLVVLYHEHLEEILKKIEAVGGKITVDIFSFPGGRRFQFLDPSGNELAIWSE
;
A
#
# COMPACT_ATOMS: atom_id res chain seq x y z
N MET A 1 24.07 -4.74 -8.33
CA MET A 1 23.06 -3.70 -8.03
C MET A 1 23.57 -2.34 -8.49
N GLN A 2 22.72 -1.57 -9.16
CA GLN A 2 23.08 -0.23 -9.58
C GLN A 2 23.08 0.72 -8.38
N ASN A 3 23.83 1.81 -8.48
CA ASN A 3 23.82 2.85 -7.46
C ASN A 3 22.55 3.71 -7.63
N THR A 4 21.94 4.06 -6.52
CA THR A 4 20.88 5.05 -6.35
C THR A 4 19.43 4.70 -6.77
N PRO A 5 19.10 3.62 -7.47
CA PRO A 5 17.69 3.30 -7.64
C PRO A 5 16.99 3.08 -6.30
N ILE A 6 15.70 3.41 -6.23
CA ILE A 6 14.89 3.05 -5.08
C ILE A 6 14.73 1.54 -5.09
N ASN A 7 15.14 0.86 -3.99
CA ASN A 7 15.02 -0.59 -3.92
C ASN A 7 14.34 -1.12 -2.66
N TYR A 8 13.86 -0.22 -1.81
CA TYR A 8 13.17 -0.61 -0.59
C TYR A 8 12.25 0.52 -0.15
N ILE A 9 11.02 0.20 0.26
CA ILE A 9 10.07 1.18 0.76
C ILE A 9 9.62 0.73 2.15
N GLU A 10 9.78 1.58 3.15
CA GLU A 10 9.32 1.28 4.50
C GLU A 10 8.17 2.17 4.91
N PHE A 11 7.09 1.54 5.35
CA PHE A 11 5.92 2.20 5.92
C PHE A 11 5.92 2.03 7.43
N LYS A 12 5.15 2.85 8.11
CA LYS A 12 4.77 2.63 9.50
C LYS A 12 3.37 2.02 9.55
N THR A 13 3.08 1.28 10.62
CA THR A 13 1.75 0.74 10.84
C THR A 13 1.43 0.75 12.33
N HIS A 14 0.14 0.77 12.67
CA HIS A 14 -0.31 0.66 14.05
C HIS A 14 -0.65 -0.78 14.43
N ASP A 15 -0.75 -1.68 13.46
CA ASP A 15 -1.17 -3.07 13.70
C ASP A 15 -0.62 -3.96 12.59
N LEU A 16 0.41 -4.74 12.91
CA LEU A 16 1.08 -5.58 11.91
C LEU A 16 0.18 -6.69 11.36
N GLU A 17 -0.63 -7.34 12.21
CA GLU A 17 -1.49 -8.44 11.76
C GLU A 17 -2.57 -7.94 10.82
N GLN A 18 -3.19 -6.80 11.16
CA GLN A 18 -4.20 -6.17 10.30
C GLN A 18 -3.60 -5.76 8.96
N THR A 19 -2.40 -5.18 8.97
CA THR A 19 -1.70 -4.73 7.78
C THR A 19 -1.36 -5.91 6.86
N LYS A 20 -0.82 -7.00 7.43
CA LYS A 20 -0.50 -8.20 6.64
C LYS A 20 -1.75 -8.78 5.99
N ALA A 21 -2.84 -8.86 6.73
CA ALA A 21 -4.10 -9.39 6.18
C ALA A 21 -4.62 -8.51 5.05
N PHE A 22 -4.57 -7.19 5.23
CA PHE A 22 -5.05 -6.23 4.23
C PHE A 22 -4.30 -6.40 2.90
N TYR A 23 -2.98 -6.30 2.93
CA TYR A 23 -2.18 -6.31 1.71
C TYR A 23 -2.08 -7.70 1.06
N SER A 24 -2.05 -8.77 1.86
CA SER A 24 -2.02 -10.12 1.29
C SER A 24 -3.35 -10.46 0.62
N THR A 25 -4.47 -10.05 1.21
CA THR A 25 -5.80 -10.29 0.64
C THR A 25 -6.01 -9.50 -0.65
N LEU A 26 -5.62 -8.21 -0.66
CA LEU A 26 -5.84 -7.35 -1.81
C LEU A 26 -4.89 -7.61 -2.96
N PHE A 27 -3.60 -7.73 -2.66
CA PHE A 27 -2.57 -7.70 -3.69
C PHE A 27 -1.72 -8.96 -3.75
N GLY A 28 -1.91 -9.88 -2.83
CA GLY A 28 -1.13 -11.12 -2.80
C GLY A 28 0.31 -10.92 -2.33
N TRP A 29 0.62 -9.82 -1.66
CA TRP A 29 1.96 -9.63 -1.11
C TRP A 29 2.24 -10.71 -0.07
N LYS A 30 3.50 -11.16 -0.01
CA LYS A 30 3.95 -12.17 0.95
C LYS A 30 4.76 -11.49 2.04
N PHE A 31 4.56 -11.92 3.29
CA PHE A 31 5.17 -11.28 4.43
C PHE A 31 6.09 -12.24 5.19
N THR A 32 7.20 -11.70 5.69
CA THR A 32 8.13 -12.40 6.57
C THR A 32 8.37 -11.52 7.78
N ASP A 33 8.07 -12.05 8.96
CA ASP A 33 8.25 -11.31 10.20
C ASP A 33 9.72 -11.32 10.65
N TYR A 34 10.19 -10.18 11.10
CA TYR A 34 11.52 -10.02 11.68
C TYR A 34 11.35 -9.46 13.09
N GLY A 35 11.02 -10.35 14.04
CA GLY A 35 10.70 -9.97 15.40
C GLY A 35 9.27 -9.48 15.54
N PRO A 36 8.89 -8.97 16.74
CA PRO A 36 7.51 -8.62 17.04
C PRO A 36 7.08 -7.25 16.49
N THR A 37 7.99 -6.44 15.95
CA THR A 37 7.67 -5.05 15.56
C THR A 37 7.93 -4.75 14.10
N TYR A 38 8.28 -5.76 13.29
CA TYR A 38 8.60 -5.53 11.88
C TYR A 38 8.19 -6.71 11.01
N THR A 39 7.63 -6.40 9.83
CA THR A 39 7.38 -7.41 8.82
C THR A 39 7.82 -6.87 7.45
N ALA A 40 8.47 -7.71 6.66
CA ALA A 40 8.91 -7.34 5.31
C ALA A 40 7.97 -7.96 4.28
N PHE A 41 7.75 -7.27 3.17
CA PHE A 41 6.91 -7.79 2.10
C PHE A 41 7.68 -7.98 0.80
N THR A 42 7.20 -8.93 0.01
CA THR A 42 7.67 -9.20 -1.36
C THR A 42 6.46 -9.26 -2.28
N LYS A 43 6.71 -9.38 -3.58
CA LYS A 43 5.65 -9.48 -4.61
C LYS A 43 4.95 -8.16 -4.91
N SER A 44 5.49 -7.05 -4.42
CA SER A 44 4.93 -5.72 -4.71
C SER A 44 5.62 -5.04 -5.90
N GLY A 45 6.69 -5.65 -6.40
CA GLY A 45 7.53 -5.04 -7.44
C GLY A 45 8.79 -4.39 -6.85
N ILE A 46 8.69 -3.80 -5.69
CA ILE A 46 9.81 -3.29 -4.90
C ILE A 46 9.70 -3.91 -3.52
N GLU A 47 10.80 -4.39 -2.97
CA GLU A 47 10.79 -4.93 -1.62
C GLU A 47 10.57 -3.81 -0.60
N GLY A 48 10.03 -4.16 0.56
CA GLY A 48 9.77 -3.19 1.59
C GLY A 48 9.31 -3.83 2.88
N GLY A 49 8.82 -3.00 3.78
CA GLY A 49 8.34 -3.49 5.06
C GLY A 49 7.46 -2.50 5.79
N PHE A 50 6.92 -2.97 6.91
CA PHE A 50 6.12 -2.18 7.83
C PHE A 50 6.73 -2.27 9.22
N GLU A 51 6.97 -1.12 9.83
CA GLU A 51 7.43 -1.03 11.21
C GLU A 51 6.29 -0.63 12.12
N LEU A 52 6.10 -1.36 13.21
CA LEU A 52 5.08 -1.02 14.20
C LEU A 52 5.46 0.29 14.89
N SER A 53 4.51 1.21 14.95
CA SER A 53 4.71 2.53 15.56
C SER A 53 3.44 2.95 16.29
N LYS A 54 3.60 3.70 17.37
CA LYS A 54 2.48 4.30 18.10
C LYS A 54 2.28 5.75 17.70
N ASP A 55 3.21 6.33 16.95
CA ASP A 55 3.14 7.73 16.54
C ASP A 55 2.12 7.92 15.41
N PRO A 56 1.58 9.13 15.26
CA PRO A 56 0.74 9.45 14.10
C PRO A 56 1.50 9.21 12.81
N LEU A 57 0.83 8.68 11.79
CA LEU A 57 1.45 8.41 10.49
C LEU A 57 1.65 9.71 9.71
N SER A 58 2.74 9.73 8.93
CA SER A 58 3.03 10.85 8.04
C SER A 58 2.97 10.35 6.59
N ASN A 59 2.24 11.06 5.73
CA ASN A 59 2.07 10.71 4.33
C ASN A 59 2.80 11.71 3.43
N GLY A 60 4.13 11.85 3.65
CA GLY A 60 4.95 12.76 2.86
C GLY A 60 5.24 12.28 1.45
N VAL A 61 5.07 11.00 1.17
CA VAL A 61 5.29 10.39 -0.14
C VAL A 61 4.04 9.59 -0.50
N LEU A 62 3.56 9.73 -1.74
CA LEU A 62 2.44 8.94 -2.24
C LEU A 62 2.98 7.76 -3.02
N VAL A 63 2.72 6.56 -2.55
CA VAL A 63 3.10 5.33 -3.24
C VAL A 63 1.96 4.96 -4.20
N VAL A 64 2.29 4.76 -5.47
CA VAL A 64 1.30 4.50 -6.51
C VAL A 64 1.50 3.08 -7.05
N LEU A 65 0.43 2.29 -7.03
CA LEU A 65 0.39 0.96 -7.60
C LEU A 65 -0.31 1.00 -8.96
N TYR A 66 -0.12 -0.04 -9.75
CA TYR A 66 -0.83 -0.22 -11.00
C TYR A 66 -1.83 -1.37 -10.87
N HIS A 67 -3.03 -1.21 -11.43
CA HIS A 67 -4.00 -2.28 -11.53
C HIS A 67 -4.89 -2.03 -12.74
N GLU A 68 -5.06 -3.02 -13.60
CA GLU A 68 -5.82 -2.84 -14.83
C GLU A 68 -7.33 -2.67 -14.65
N HIS A 69 -7.88 -3.05 -13.48
CA HIS A 69 -9.32 -2.98 -13.19
C HIS A 69 -9.59 -2.09 -11.99
N LEU A 70 -9.61 -0.76 -12.22
CA LEU A 70 -9.75 0.22 -11.13
C LEU A 70 -11.03 0.08 -10.33
N GLU A 71 -12.18 -0.02 -11.01
CA GLU A 71 -13.48 -0.11 -10.32
C GLU A 71 -13.56 -1.35 -9.44
N GLU A 72 -13.02 -2.46 -9.92
CA GLU A 72 -13.05 -3.72 -9.19
C GLU A 72 -12.17 -3.67 -7.94
N ILE A 73 -10.92 -3.18 -8.09
CA ILE A 73 -10.01 -3.14 -6.94
C ILE A 73 -10.46 -2.10 -5.90
N LEU A 74 -11.08 -1.00 -6.35
CA LEU A 74 -11.63 -0.01 -5.44
C LEU A 74 -12.67 -0.63 -4.51
N LYS A 75 -13.60 -1.42 -5.06
CA LYS A 75 -14.62 -2.09 -4.27
C LYS A 75 -14.03 -3.11 -3.30
N LYS A 76 -13.01 -3.83 -3.72
CA LYS A 76 -12.32 -4.79 -2.85
C LYS A 76 -11.61 -4.09 -1.69
N ILE A 77 -11.00 -2.95 -1.95
CA ILE A 77 -10.35 -2.15 -0.90
C ILE A 77 -11.37 -1.72 0.15
N GLU A 78 -12.51 -1.21 -0.27
CA GLU A 78 -13.57 -0.84 0.65
C GLU A 78 -14.07 -2.03 1.47
N ALA A 79 -14.20 -3.19 0.83
CA ALA A 79 -14.70 -4.39 1.49
C ALA A 79 -13.78 -4.91 2.59
N VAL A 80 -12.48 -4.62 2.53
CA VAL A 80 -11.51 -5.10 3.53
C VAL A 80 -11.01 -4.00 4.47
N GLY A 81 -11.72 -2.88 4.51
CA GLY A 81 -11.45 -1.84 5.51
C GLY A 81 -10.60 -0.67 5.05
N GLY A 82 -10.30 -0.58 3.76
CA GLY A 82 -9.66 0.61 3.20
C GLY A 82 -10.68 1.74 3.04
N LYS A 83 -10.21 2.96 3.06
CA LYS A 83 -11.06 4.14 2.91
C LYS A 83 -10.64 4.91 1.67
N ILE A 84 -11.58 5.15 0.76
CA ILE A 84 -11.30 5.92 -0.46
C ILE A 84 -11.24 7.40 -0.09
N THR A 85 -10.09 8.04 -0.35
CA THR A 85 -9.89 9.45 -0.07
C THR A 85 -10.06 10.33 -1.29
N VAL A 86 -9.80 9.79 -2.49
CA VAL A 86 -10.00 10.49 -3.76
C VAL A 86 -10.62 9.50 -4.72
N ASP A 87 -11.83 9.78 -5.19
CA ASP A 87 -12.52 8.93 -6.15
C ASP A 87 -11.80 8.91 -7.49
N ILE A 88 -12.10 7.91 -8.32
CA ILE A 88 -11.46 7.75 -9.63
C ILE A 88 -11.57 9.04 -10.43
N PHE A 89 -10.44 9.53 -10.91
CA PHE A 89 -10.37 10.69 -11.78
C PHE A 89 -9.41 10.43 -12.94
N SER A 90 -9.61 11.16 -14.03
CA SER A 90 -8.78 11.03 -15.23
C SER A 90 -7.66 12.05 -15.23
N PHE A 91 -6.53 11.66 -15.79
CA PHE A 91 -5.39 12.55 -16.03
C PHE A 91 -4.78 12.16 -17.39
N PRO A 92 -3.88 12.98 -17.95
CA PRO A 92 -3.22 12.60 -19.20
C PRO A 92 -2.45 11.29 -19.03
N GLY A 93 -2.87 10.24 -19.73
CA GLY A 93 -2.26 8.92 -19.65
C GLY A 93 -3.07 7.86 -18.94
N GLY A 94 -4.12 8.23 -18.20
CA GLY A 94 -4.92 7.22 -17.52
C GLY A 94 -5.90 7.75 -16.48
N ARG A 95 -6.19 6.90 -15.50
CA ARG A 95 -7.09 7.20 -14.39
C ARG A 95 -6.47 6.71 -13.10
N ARG A 96 -6.85 7.28 -11.97
CA ARG A 96 -6.40 6.78 -10.66
C ARG A 96 -7.37 7.16 -9.56
N PHE A 97 -7.22 6.51 -8.41
CA PHE A 97 -7.89 6.88 -7.17
C PHE A 97 -6.90 6.75 -6.01
N GLN A 98 -7.27 7.26 -4.85
CA GLN A 98 -6.43 7.20 -3.65
C GLN A 98 -7.22 6.62 -2.49
N PHE A 99 -6.52 5.93 -1.59
CA PHE A 99 -7.15 5.28 -0.44
C PHE A 99 -6.21 5.28 0.76
N LEU A 100 -6.81 5.12 1.94
CA LEU A 100 -6.06 4.88 3.16
C LEU A 100 -6.11 3.38 3.48
N ASP A 101 -4.99 2.82 3.90
CA ASP A 101 -4.98 1.50 4.49
C ASP A 101 -5.55 1.59 5.93
N PRO A 102 -5.76 0.46 6.64
CA PRO A 102 -6.38 0.51 7.97
C PRO A 102 -5.62 1.34 9.01
N SER A 103 -4.31 1.53 8.85
CA SER A 103 -3.51 2.34 9.77
C SER A 103 -3.46 3.83 9.38
N GLY A 104 -3.89 4.17 8.15
CA GLY A 104 -3.89 5.54 7.67
C GLY A 104 -2.78 5.87 6.68
N ASN A 105 -2.05 4.89 6.17
CA ASN A 105 -1.13 5.13 5.05
C ASN A 105 -1.96 5.41 3.80
N GLU A 106 -1.62 6.49 3.09
CA GLU A 106 -2.30 6.81 1.85
C GLU A 106 -1.51 6.29 0.65
N LEU A 107 -2.21 5.57 -0.23
CA LEU A 107 -1.65 5.04 -1.47
C LEU A 107 -2.60 5.40 -2.61
N ALA A 108 -2.11 5.26 -3.83
CA ALA A 108 -2.93 5.44 -5.02
C ALA A 108 -2.83 4.20 -5.90
N ILE A 109 -3.84 3.98 -6.74
CA ILE A 109 -3.79 2.96 -7.79
C ILE A 109 -4.19 3.63 -9.10
N TRP A 110 -3.41 3.37 -10.15
CA TRP A 110 -3.68 3.94 -11.46
C TRP A 110 -3.86 2.84 -12.51
N SER A 111 -4.48 3.21 -13.62
CA SER A 111 -4.64 2.37 -14.79
C SER A 111 -4.56 3.24 -16.04
N GLU A 112 -4.26 2.63 -17.15
CA GLU A 112 -4.28 3.31 -18.44
C GLU A 112 -5.69 3.68 -18.90
#